data_6dd6fed804ed60cbb431ebaa32681149
#
_entry.id   6dd6fed804ed60cbb431ebaa32681149
#
_cell.length_a   1.000
_cell.length_b   1.000
_cell.length_c   1.000
_cell.angle_alpha   90.00
_cell.angle_beta   90.00
_cell.angle_gamma   90.00
#
_symmetry.space_group_name_H-M   'P 1'
#
loop_
_entity.id
_entity.type
_entity.pdbx_description
1 polymer ?
#
loop_
_entity_poly.entity_id
_entity_poly.type
_entity_poly.pdbx_seq_one_letter_code
_entity_poly.pdbx_strand_id
1 'polypeptide(L)'
;MKKWSVGLLAATALFVAGCGAGGAGGSGEESDTIKLGSIFELSGNVSAYGSAEANAVKMAVDEINEAGGIDGKQIELVEYDVKSDEQETASVATKVATEDNVLAIIGPATSGLSKAALPSVTRAGVPLVSPSATDDTFTVDDNGDVQPYAFRVAFQDSFQGVSLAQFAQNELDATKAVILGDNSSDYAIGLAENFTKTFDGEIVATENFTNADSDFSAVLTNIKNLDYDVLFVPGYYEQAGLIIKQAREMGIEQPILGPDGFGNTTLIDLAGKENVSDIFYTAHFTTNSEDEKVLDFLANIEEATGSEADMFSALAYDTVYAVKAAIEEAEELTPEAVTKSLENLTDFAGITGTFSFDEFHNPVKSAVIIEVQNGEEVSAVEVAPN
;
A
#
# COMPACT_ATOMS: atom_id res chain seq x y z
N MET A 1 -78.18 22.02 26.94
CA MET A 1 -78.99 23.19 26.39
C MET A 1 -78.27 23.69 25.16
N LYS A 2 -79.00 23.76 24.07
CA LYS A 2 -78.83 24.49 22.80
C LYS A 2 -77.52 24.20 22.02
N LYS A 3 -77.48 23.48 20.93
CA LYS A 3 -78.20 23.54 19.62
C LYS A 3 -77.55 24.51 18.63
N TRP A 4 -77.22 23.89 17.43
CA TRP A 4 -77.36 24.35 16.05
C TRP A 4 -76.14 25.07 15.44
N SER A 5 -75.76 25.00 14.18
CA SER A 5 -76.27 24.33 12.96
C SER A 5 -75.18 24.40 11.90
N VAL A 6 -74.98 23.34 11.13
CA VAL A 6 -75.05 23.15 9.67
C VAL A 6 -74.68 24.34 8.79
N GLY A 7 -73.74 24.04 7.86
CA GLY A 7 -73.44 24.79 6.66
C GLY A 7 -72.70 23.93 5.65
N LEU A 8 -73.50 23.28 4.81
CA LEU A 8 -73.07 22.47 3.63
C LEU A 8 -72.95 23.42 2.43
N LEU A 9 -71.84 23.39 1.71
CA LEU A 9 -71.80 23.88 0.32
C LEU A 9 -70.84 23.01 -0.50
N ALA A 10 -71.46 22.31 -1.45
CA ALA A 10 -70.82 21.53 -2.52
C ALA A 10 -70.48 22.45 -3.70
N ALA A 11 -69.39 22.25 -4.33
CA ALA A 11 -69.18 22.65 -5.72
C ALA A 11 -68.09 21.69 -6.38
N THR A 12 -68.58 20.79 -7.07
CA THR A 12 -68.47 20.40 -8.49
C THR A 12 -67.05 20.23 -9.08
N ALA A 13 -66.82 19.03 -9.49
CA ALA A 13 -65.69 18.48 -10.28
C ALA A 13 -65.61 19.10 -11.69
N LEU A 14 -64.35 19.16 -12.17
CA LEU A 14 -64.09 19.05 -13.62
C LEU A 14 -62.89 18.13 -13.84
N PHE A 15 -63.17 16.95 -14.38
CA PHE A 15 -62.21 16.07 -14.98
C PHE A 15 -61.75 16.67 -16.31
N VAL A 16 -60.39 16.80 -16.47
CA VAL A 16 -59.78 16.85 -17.79
C VAL A 16 -58.82 15.66 -17.91
N ALA A 17 -59.22 14.68 -18.64
CA ALA A 17 -58.36 13.58 -19.09
C ALA A 17 -57.51 14.12 -20.23
N GLY A 18 -56.16 14.09 -20.01
CA GLY A 18 -55.14 14.31 -21.00
C GLY A 18 -54.25 13.09 -21.08
N CYS A 19 -54.55 12.19 -22.04
CA CYS A 19 -53.57 11.18 -22.46
C CYS A 19 -52.43 11.85 -23.20
N GLY A 20 -51.22 11.72 -22.66
CA GLY A 20 -49.95 12.03 -23.32
C GLY A 20 -49.01 10.89 -23.06
N ALA A 21 -48.88 9.98 -24.03
CA ALA A 21 -47.76 9.02 -24.05
C ALA A 21 -46.49 9.76 -24.43
N GLY A 22 -45.44 9.55 -23.67
CA GLY A 22 -44.13 10.12 -24.01
C GLY A 22 -43.06 9.82 -22.98
N GLY A 23 -42.18 8.87 -23.31
CA GLY A 23 -40.80 8.89 -22.92
C GLY A 23 -40.49 8.52 -21.46
N ALA A 24 -40.25 7.24 -21.22
CA ALA A 24 -39.33 6.83 -20.15
C ALA A 24 -37.92 7.27 -20.56
N GLY A 25 -37.56 8.50 -20.28
CA GLY A 25 -36.19 8.95 -20.14
C GLY A 25 -35.84 8.73 -18.69
N GLY A 26 -35.11 7.68 -18.39
CA GLY A 26 -34.39 7.57 -17.15
C GLY A 26 -33.33 8.66 -17.16
N SER A 27 -33.60 9.79 -16.53
CA SER A 27 -32.54 10.66 -16.01
C SER A 27 -31.90 9.87 -14.90
N GLY A 28 -30.77 9.23 -15.17
CA GLY A 28 -29.85 8.83 -14.12
C GLY A 28 -29.58 10.11 -13.32
N GLU A 29 -30.00 10.13 -12.07
CA GLU A 29 -29.50 11.11 -11.13
C GLU A 29 -27.98 10.93 -11.14
N GLU A 30 -27.24 11.89 -11.67
CA GLU A 30 -25.80 11.97 -11.47
C GLU A 30 -25.60 11.94 -9.96
N SER A 31 -24.93 10.91 -9.45
CA SER A 31 -24.59 10.83 -8.04
C SER A 31 -23.75 12.05 -7.69
N ASP A 32 -24.15 12.75 -6.62
CA ASP A 32 -23.37 13.87 -6.06
C ASP A 32 -22.10 13.38 -5.35
N THR A 33 -21.83 12.08 -5.37
CA THR A 33 -20.68 11.42 -4.72
C THR A 33 -19.91 10.52 -5.67
N ILE A 34 -18.60 10.48 -5.49
CA ILE A 34 -17.66 9.56 -6.11
C ILE A 34 -17.33 8.47 -5.08
N LYS A 35 -17.52 7.19 -5.44
CA LYS A 35 -17.20 6.09 -4.55
C LYS A 35 -15.83 5.52 -4.84
N LEU A 36 -15.01 5.38 -3.80
CA LEU A 36 -13.74 4.66 -3.83
C LEU A 36 -13.79 3.48 -2.85
N GLY A 37 -13.31 2.33 -3.27
CA GLY A 37 -13.11 1.19 -2.39
C GLY A 37 -11.81 1.35 -1.59
N SER A 38 -11.84 0.97 -0.31
CA SER A 38 -10.66 0.91 0.58
C SER A 38 -10.65 -0.48 1.20
N ILE A 39 -9.73 -1.33 0.77
CA ILE A 39 -9.65 -2.72 1.22
C ILE A 39 -8.25 -3.00 1.79
N PHE A 40 -8.17 -3.11 3.12
CA PHE A 40 -6.90 -3.25 3.81
C PHE A 40 -6.92 -4.35 4.88
N GLU A 41 -5.73 -4.75 5.30
CA GLU A 41 -5.48 -5.66 6.40
C GLU A 41 -5.66 -4.91 7.74
N LEU A 42 -6.91 -4.69 8.19
CA LEU A 42 -7.18 -4.00 9.46
C LEU A 42 -7.05 -4.92 10.66
N SER A 43 -6.96 -6.23 10.42
CA SER A 43 -6.72 -7.27 11.42
C SER A 43 -5.83 -8.37 10.84
N GLY A 44 -5.24 -9.21 11.73
CA GLY A 44 -4.31 -10.27 11.35
C GLY A 44 -2.85 -9.85 11.47
N ASN A 45 -1.94 -10.70 10.96
CA ASN A 45 -0.49 -10.60 11.20
C ASN A 45 0.22 -9.43 10.49
N VAL A 46 -0.38 -8.83 9.46
CA VAL A 46 0.18 -7.66 8.77
C VAL A 46 -0.66 -6.40 8.97
N SER A 47 -1.50 -6.38 10.02
CA SER A 47 -2.45 -5.29 10.28
C SER A 47 -1.81 -3.94 10.60
N ALA A 48 -0.55 -3.88 10.97
CA ALA A 48 0.13 -2.60 11.17
C ALA A 48 0.26 -1.83 9.84
N TYR A 49 0.60 -2.51 8.73
CA TYR A 49 0.61 -1.88 7.41
C TYR A 49 -0.78 -1.40 6.99
N GLY A 50 -1.75 -2.33 6.94
CA GLY A 50 -3.10 -2.00 6.47
C GLY A 50 -3.79 -0.93 7.30
N SER A 51 -3.54 -0.87 8.62
CA SER A 51 -4.08 0.18 9.48
C SER A 51 -3.45 1.55 9.22
N ALA A 52 -2.13 1.61 9.02
CA ALA A 52 -1.42 2.85 8.68
C ALA A 52 -1.92 3.40 7.34
N GLU A 53 -2.03 2.53 6.32
CA GLU A 53 -2.53 2.90 5.00
C GLU A 53 -4.00 3.33 5.01
N ALA A 54 -4.88 2.58 5.66
CA ALA A 54 -6.31 2.93 5.75
C ALA A 54 -6.54 4.27 6.45
N ASN A 55 -5.78 4.57 7.50
CA ASN A 55 -5.84 5.85 8.20
C ASN A 55 -5.39 7.00 7.29
N ALA A 56 -4.32 6.83 6.53
CA ALA A 56 -3.83 7.83 5.59
C ALA A 56 -4.79 8.03 4.40
N VAL A 57 -5.40 6.96 3.88
CA VAL A 57 -6.46 7.05 2.86
C VAL A 57 -7.62 7.89 3.36
N LYS A 58 -8.07 7.64 4.60
CA LYS A 58 -9.16 8.40 5.19
C LYS A 58 -8.81 9.87 5.36
N MET A 59 -7.62 10.18 5.89
CA MET A 59 -7.13 11.56 6.03
C MET A 59 -7.10 12.28 4.67
N ALA A 60 -6.53 11.66 3.65
CA ALA A 60 -6.47 12.24 2.30
C ALA A 60 -7.87 12.48 1.70
N VAL A 61 -8.80 11.55 1.90
CA VAL A 61 -10.20 11.70 1.45
C VAL A 61 -10.90 12.84 2.20
N ASP A 62 -10.68 12.94 3.51
CA ASP A 62 -11.26 14.04 4.32
C ASP A 62 -10.70 15.39 3.86
N GLU A 63 -9.40 15.53 3.61
CA GLU A 63 -8.78 16.75 3.07
C GLU A 63 -9.36 17.14 1.69
N ILE A 64 -9.49 16.17 0.79
CA ILE A 64 -10.07 16.40 -0.54
C ILE A 64 -11.52 16.87 -0.42
N ASN A 65 -12.29 16.24 0.45
CA ASN A 65 -13.69 16.59 0.69
C ASN A 65 -13.85 17.97 1.32
N GLU A 66 -12.99 18.35 2.27
CA GLU A 66 -12.96 19.69 2.86
C GLU A 66 -12.57 20.75 1.84
N ALA A 67 -11.70 20.43 0.87
CA ALA A 67 -11.35 21.30 -0.24
C ALA A 67 -12.46 21.44 -1.31
N GLY A 68 -13.55 20.70 -1.18
CA GLY A 68 -14.71 20.78 -2.08
C GLY A 68 -14.94 19.55 -2.95
N GLY A 69 -14.17 18.47 -2.73
CA GLY A 69 -14.26 17.20 -3.47
C GLY A 69 -13.59 17.25 -4.83
N ILE A 70 -13.89 16.30 -5.68
CA ILE A 70 -13.42 16.21 -7.07
C ILE A 70 -14.52 16.80 -7.97
N ASP A 71 -14.24 17.89 -8.67
CA ASP A 71 -15.22 18.62 -9.51
C ASP A 71 -16.54 18.95 -8.78
N GLY A 72 -16.45 19.24 -7.47
CA GLY A 72 -17.60 19.56 -6.62
C GLY A 72 -18.35 18.34 -6.11
N LYS A 73 -17.92 17.13 -6.39
CA LYS A 73 -18.48 15.87 -5.88
C LYS A 73 -17.66 15.36 -4.70
N GLN A 74 -18.33 14.99 -3.61
CA GLN A 74 -17.66 14.44 -2.43
C GLN A 74 -17.24 12.97 -2.68
N ILE A 75 -16.12 12.55 -2.09
CA ILE A 75 -15.70 11.15 -2.10
C ILE A 75 -16.42 10.43 -0.96
N GLU A 76 -17.07 9.31 -1.28
CA GLU A 76 -17.57 8.32 -0.33
C GLU A 76 -16.61 7.12 -0.31
N LEU A 77 -15.99 6.87 0.84
CA LEU A 77 -15.07 5.74 1.01
C LEU A 77 -15.84 4.51 1.47
N VAL A 78 -15.69 3.40 0.72
CA VAL A 78 -16.29 2.10 1.03
C VAL A 78 -15.22 1.19 1.58
N GLU A 79 -15.20 1.00 2.92
CA GLU A 79 -14.10 0.38 3.65
C GLU A 79 -14.39 -1.07 4.03
N TYR A 80 -13.38 -1.95 3.86
CA TYR A 80 -13.45 -3.36 4.28
C TYR A 80 -12.12 -3.84 4.87
N ASP A 81 -12.23 -4.68 5.92
CA ASP A 81 -11.12 -5.44 6.48
C ASP A 81 -10.95 -6.77 5.72
N VAL A 82 -9.80 -7.00 5.11
CA VAL A 82 -9.46 -8.26 4.44
C VAL A 82 -8.76 -9.27 5.37
N LYS A 83 -8.56 -8.93 6.64
CA LYS A 83 -8.14 -9.81 7.76
C LYS A 83 -6.80 -10.52 7.56
N SER A 84 -5.91 -10.00 6.72
CA SER A 84 -4.67 -10.66 6.31
C SER A 84 -4.91 -12.07 5.74
N ASP A 85 -6.03 -12.29 5.02
CA ASP A 85 -6.45 -13.57 4.48
C ASP A 85 -6.78 -13.47 2.98
N GLU A 86 -6.16 -14.32 2.16
CA GLU A 86 -6.33 -14.30 0.71
C GLU A 86 -7.77 -14.63 0.26
N GLN A 87 -8.46 -15.53 0.95
CA GLN A 87 -9.83 -15.93 0.59
C GLN A 87 -10.82 -14.81 0.94
N GLU A 88 -10.64 -14.17 2.09
CA GLU A 88 -11.41 -12.99 2.46
C GLU A 88 -11.15 -11.85 1.47
N THR A 89 -9.88 -11.61 1.11
CA THR A 89 -9.51 -10.59 0.13
C THR A 89 -10.20 -10.80 -1.22
N ALA A 90 -10.16 -12.01 -1.77
CA ALA A 90 -10.84 -12.33 -3.03
C ALA A 90 -12.36 -12.12 -2.95
N SER A 91 -12.96 -12.45 -1.80
CA SER A 91 -14.39 -12.27 -1.54
C SER A 91 -14.76 -10.78 -1.43
N VAL A 92 -14.00 -10.02 -0.65
CA VAL A 92 -14.20 -8.57 -0.47
C VAL A 92 -13.98 -7.83 -1.80
N ALA A 93 -12.90 -8.13 -2.53
CA ALA A 93 -12.62 -7.54 -3.84
C ALA A 93 -13.76 -7.79 -4.84
N THR A 94 -14.33 -9.01 -4.84
CA THR A 94 -15.51 -9.32 -5.68
C THR A 94 -16.68 -8.42 -5.31
N LYS A 95 -16.99 -8.28 -4.01
CA LYS A 95 -18.11 -7.48 -3.54
C LYS A 95 -17.93 -6.00 -3.91
N VAL A 96 -16.78 -5.43 -3.58
CA VAL A 96 -16.50 -4.00 -3.82
C VAL A 96 -16.56 -3.68 -5.32
N ALA A 97 -15.95 -4.54 -6.15
CA ALA A 97 -15.88 -4.31 -7.59
C ALA A 97 -17.24 -4.53 -8.32
N THR A 98 -18.18 -5.32 -7.75
CA THR A 98 -19.42 -5.66 -8.47
C THR A 98 -20.70 -5.12 -7.84
N GLU A 99 -20.70 -4.75 -6.55
CA GLU A 99 -21.91 -4.36 -5.82
C GLU A 99 -21.88 -2.90 -5.35
N ASP A 100 -20.70 -2.36 -5.03
CA ASP A 100 -20.57 -1.05 -4.36
C ASP A 100 -20.47 0.13 -5.35
N ASN A 101 -20.31 -0.13 -6.65
CA ASN A 101 -20.22 0.88 -7.72
C ASN A 101 -19.06 1.87 -7.52
N VAL A 102 -17.88 1.37 -7.17
CA VAL A 102 -16.67 2.18 -6.99
C VAL A 102 -15.98 2.47 -8.33
N LEU A 103 -15.30 3.63 -8.43
CA LEU A 103 -14.51 3.99 -9.61
C LEU A 103 -13.10 3.37 -9.59
N ALA A 104 -12.56 3.17 -8.40
CA ALA A 104 -11.26 2.54 -8.16
C ALA A 104 -11.26 1.88 -6.78
N ILE A 105 -10.35 0.94 -6.57
CA ILE A 105 -10.10 0.29 -5.29
C ILE A 105 -8.67 0.60 -4.85
N ILE A 106 -8.49 1.05 -3.62
CA ILE A 106 -7.20 1.35 -3.00
C ILE A 106 -6.88 0.24 -1.99
N GLY A 107 -5.65 -0.29 -2.05
CA GLY A 107 -5.22 -1.46 -1.28
C GLY A 107 -5.38 -2.77 -2.08
N PRO A 108 -5.10 -3.95 -1.48
CA PRO A 108 -4.48 -4.16 -0.16
C PRO A 108 -3.03 -3.67 -0.06
N ALA A 109 -2.45 -3.73 1.14
CA ALA A 109 -1.07 -3.35 1.39
C ALA A 109 -0.08 -4.39 0.85
N THR A 110 -0.28 -5.67 1.17
CA THR A 110 0.70 -6.72 0.88
C THR A 110 0.54 -7.32 -0.52
N SER A 111 1.66 -7.77 -1.08
CA SER A 111 1.73 -8.33 -2.44
C SER A 111 0.82 -9.55 -2.63
N GLY A 112 0.85 -10.51 -1.69
CA GLY A 112 0.02 -11.72 -1.76
C GLY A 112 -1.47 -11.41 -1.79
N LEU A 113 -1.93 -10.49 -0.95
CA LEU A 113 -3.34 -10.10 -0.90
C LEU A 113 -3.74 -9.26 -2.09
N SER A 114 -2.88 -8.37 -2.58
CA SER A 114 -3.12 -7.61 -3.80
C SER A 114 -3.26 -8.53 -5.02
N LYS A 115 -2.42 -9.56 -5.13
CA LYS A 115 -2.54 -10.61 -6.16
C LYS A 115 -3.84 -11.42 -6.00
N ALA A 116 -4.26 -11.73 -4.77
CA ALA A 116 -5.52 -12.44 -4.52
C ALA A 116 -6.77 -11.65 -4.96
N ALA A 117 -6.72 -10.32 -4.96
CA ALA A 117 -7.80 -9.45 -5.43
C ALA A 117 -7.91 -9.38 -6.96
N LEU A 118 -6.80 -9.55 -7.70
CA LEU A 118 -6.71 -9.31 -9.15
C LEU A 118 -7.76 -10.03 -10.00
N PRO A 119 -8.04 -11.34 -9.80
CA PRO A 119 -9.04 -12.03 -10.64
C PRO A 119 -10.44 -11.40 -10.56
N SER A 120 -10.78 -10.82 -9.41
CA SER A 120 -12.08 -10.21 -9.16
C SER A 120 -12.20 -8.84 -9.82
N VAL A 121 -11.20 -7.98 -9.59
CA VAL A 121 -11.19 -6.61 -10.11
C VAL A 121 -11.01 -6.62 -11.64
N THR A 122 -10.17 -7.50 -12.19
CA THR A 122 -9.98 -7.66 -13.63
C THR A 122 -11.27 -8.09 -14.33
N ARG A 123 -12.02 -9.03 -13.74
CA ARG A 123 -13.31 -9.46 -14.28
C ARG A 123 -14.35 -8.35 -14.27
N ALA A 124 -14.31 -7.49 -13.25
CA ALA A 124 -15.24 -6.39 -13.11
C ALA A 124 -14.84 -5.15 -13.92
N GLY A 125 -13.57 -5.05 -14.35
CA GLY A 125 -13.04 -3.88 -15.05
C GLY A 125 -12.83 -2.67 -14.12
N VAL A 126 -12.47 -2.90 -12.86
CA VAL A 126 -12.24 -1.85 -11.84
C VAL A 126 -10.75 -1.81 -11.50
N PRO A 127 -10.08 -0.65 -11.58
CA PRO A 127 -8.66 -0.55 -11.25
C PRO A 127 -8.43 -0.75 -9.75
N LEU A 128 -7.41 -1.54 -9.44
CA LEU A 128 -6.86 -1.78 -8.11
C LEU A 128 -5.52 -1.06 -8.02
N VAL A 129 -5.41 -0.11 -7.11
CA VAL A 129 -4.17 0.64 -6.88
C VAL A 129 -3.65 0.29 -5.49
N SER A 130 -2.63 -0.56 -5.44
CA SER A 130 -1.99 -0.88 -4.16
C SER A 130 -0.96 0.20 -3.80
N PRO A 131 -1.01 0.74 -2.58
CA PRO A 131 0.03 1.64 -2.12
C PRO A 131 1.41 0.98 -2.05
N SER A 132 1.48 -0.27 -1.55
CA SER A 132 2.73 -0.89 -1.10
C SER A 132 2.99 -2.33 -1.57
N ALA A 133 2.19 -2.88 -2.48
CA ALA A 133 2.49 -4.19 -3.06
C ALA A 133 3.68 -4.09 -4.05
N THR A 134 4.78 -4.75 -3.73
CA THR A 134 6.07 -4.64 -4.44
C THR A 134 6.43 -5.85 -5.32
N ASP A 135 5.76 -7.00 -5.17
CA ASP A 135 6.01 -8.20 -5.97
C ASP A 135 5.96 -7.89 -7.48
N ASP A 136 7.00 -8.29 -8.21
CA ASP A 136 7.14 -8.01 -9.64
C ASP A 136 5.98 -8.57 -10.47
N THR A 137 5.35 -9.67 -10.01
CA THR A 137 4.24 -10.33 -10.72
C THR A 137 2.85 -9.75 -10.38
N PHE A 138 2.80 -8.66 -9.60
CA PHE A 138 1.53 -7.99 -9.29
C PHE A 138 0.97 -7.21 -10.50
N THR A 139 1.80 -6.43 -11.18
CA THR A 139 1.37 -5.63 -12.35
C THR A 139 1.65 -6.32 -13.68
N VAL A 140 2.53 -7.32 -13.69
CA VAL A 140 2.90 -8.13 -14.87
C VAL A 140 2.82 -9.60 -14.48
N ASP A 141 2.13 -10.43 -15.25
CA ASP A 141 2.03 -11.86 -14.95
C ASP A 141 3.32 -12.64 -15.28
N ASP A 142 3.37 -13.92 -14.93
CA ASP A 142 4.52 -14.81 -15.18
C ASP A 142 4.88 -14.96 -16.67
N ASN A 143 4.02 -14.58 -17.60
CA ASN A 143 4.26 -14.61 -19.03
C ASN A 143 4.82 -13.27 -19.56
N GLY A 144 4.85 -12.24 -18.72
CA GLY A 144 5.23 -10.88 -19.09
C GLY A 144 4.08 -10.04 -19.64
N ASP A 145 2.84 -10.50 -19.50
CA ASP A 145 1.67 -9.76 -19.91
C ASP A 145 1.23 -8.79 -18.78
N VAL A 146 0.93 -7.54 -19.16
CA VAL A 146 0.48 -6.51 -18.21
C VAL A 146 -0.88 -6.88 -17.62
N GLN A 147 -1.03 -6.78 -16.31
CA GLN A 147 -2.31 -6.89 -15.61
C GLN A 147 -3.09 -5.59 -15.78
N PRO A 148 -4.15 -5.56 -16.58
CA PRO A 148 -4.72 -4.30 -17.10
C PRO A 148 -5.36 -3.40 -16.04
N TYR A 149 -5.67 -3.94 -14.86
CA TYR A 149 -6.33 -3.22 -13.76
C TYR A 149 -5.50 -3.21 -12.49
N ALA A 150 -4.23 -3.60 -12.55
CA ALA A 150 -3.30 -3.56 -11.42
C ALA A 150 -2.35 -2.38 -11.54
N PHE A 151 -2.30 -1.54 -10.51
CA PHE A 151 -1.39 -0.40 -10.38
C PHE A 151 -0.76 -0.39 -9.01
N ARG A 152 0.47 0.13 -8.89
CA ARG A 152 1.13 0.32 -7.60
C ARG A 152 1.78 1.69 -7.50
N VAL A 153 1.91 2.22 -6.29
CA VAL A 153 2.67 3.44 -6.02
C VAL A 153 4.06 3.12 -5.45
N ALA A 154 4.23 1.92 -4.91
CA ALA A 154 5.53 1.40 -4.46
C ALA A 154 6.44 0.98 -5.64
N PHE A 155 7.75 0.98 -5.42
CA PHE A 155 8.72 0.36 -6.32
C PHE A 155 8.64 -1.19 -6.28
N GLN A 156 9.41 -1.88 -7.12
CA GLN A 156 9.37 -3.34 -7.28
C GLN A 156 10.40 -4.05 -6.41
N ASP A 157 10.15 -5.34 -6.10
CA ASP A 157 11.09 -6.21 -5.39
C ASP A 157 12.40 -6.41 -6.14
N SER A 158 12.36 -6.49 -7.47
CA SER A 158 13.57 -6.53 -8.29
C SER A 158 14.46 -5.31 -8.07
N PHE A 159 13.87 -4.11 -7.96
CA PHE A 159 14.61 -2.90 -7.66
C PHE A 159 15.18 -2.92 -6.23
N GLN A 160 14.40 -3.33 -5.22
CA GLN A 160 14.85 -3.41 -3.84
C GLN A 160 16.01 -4.40 -3.65
N GLY A 161 15.84 -5.62 -4.15
CA GLY A 161 16.86 -6.67 -4.04
C GLY A 161 18.20 -6.27 -4.67
N VAL A 162 18.13 -5.63 -5.84
CA VAL A 162 19.32 -5.07 -6.52
C VAL A 162 19.97 -3.97 -5.69
N SER A 163 19.16 -3.01 -5.21
CA SER A 163 19.65 -1.86 -4.43
C SER A 163 20.31 -2.28 -3.13
N LEU A 164 19.71 -3.23 -2.40
CA LEU A 164 20.26 -3.75 -1.14
C LEU A 164 21.56 -4.54 -1.36
N ALA A 165 21.66 -5.34 -2.43
CA ALA A 165 22.89 -6.05 -2.76
C ALA A 165 24.02 -5.08 -3.11
N GLN A 166 23.73 -4.05 -3.92
CA GLN A 166 24.70 -3.02 -4.26
C GLN A 166 25.12 -2.19 -3.05
N PHE A 167 24.17 -1.84 -2.17
CA PHE A 167 24.45 -1.13 -0.92
C PHE A 167 25.38 -1.96 -0.01
N ALA A 168 25.07 -3.24 0.18
CA ALA A 168 25.91 -4.14 0.97
C ALA A 168 27.36 -4.16 0.47
N GLN A 169 27.56 -4.21 -0.84
CA GLN A 169 28.89 -4.26 -1.47
C GLN A 169 29.62 -2.93 -1.42
N ASN A 170 28.93 -1.83 -1.69
CA ASN A 170 29.55 -0.54 -1.94
C ASN A 170 29.68 0.34 -0.68
N GLU A 171 28.73 0.24 0.24
CA GLU A 171 28.66 1.07 1.42
C GLU A 171 29.08 0.31 2.71
N LEU A 172 28.87 -1.03 2.74
CA LEU A 172 29.28 -1.87 3.86
C LEU A 172 30.50 -2.74 3.56
N ASP A 173 31.10 -2.61 2.37
CA ASP A 173 32.25 -3.42 1.92
C ASP A 173 32.00 -4.94 2.07
N ALA A 174 30.75 -5.39 2.03
CA ALA A 174 30.37 -6.77 2.25
C ALA A 174 30.83 -7.68 1.09
N THR A 175 31.49 -8.76 1.44
CA THR A 175 31.94 -9.82 0.52
C THR A 175 31.25 -11.15 0.77
N LYS A 176 30.58 -11.28 1.92
CA LYS A 176 29.87 -12.47 2.38
C LYS A 176 28.53 -12.09 3.00
N ALA A 177 27.50 -12.77 2.60
CA ALA A 177 26.15 -12.56 3.13
C ALA A 177 25.51 -13.87 3.59
N VAL A 178 24.66 -13.77 4.59
CA VAL A 178 23.70 -14.80 4.98
C VAL A 178 22.30 -14.28 4.65
N ILE A 179 21.45 -15.13 4.11
CA ILE A 179 20.04 -14.84 3.87
C ILE A 179 19.20 -15.64 4.88
N LEU A 180 18.30 -14.98 5.59
CA LEU A 180 17.30 -15.61 6.45
C LEU A 180 15.92 -15.09 6.02
N GLY A 181 15.24 -15.83 5.13
CA GLY A 181 14.06 -15.37 4.40
C GLY A 181 12.75 -16.10 4.75
N ASP A 182 11.64 -15.39 4.60
CA ASP A 182 10.29 -15.98 4.67
C ASP A 182 9.99 -16.74 3.36
N ASN A 183 10.00 -18.06 3.42
CA ASN A 183 9.69 -18.90 2.26
C ASN A 183 8.20 -19.19 2.07
N SER A 184 7.34 -18.55 2.86
CA SER A 184 5.88 -18.60 2.71
C SER A 184 5.30 -17.37 1.99
N SER A 185 6.17 -16.42 1.60
CA SER A 185 5.80 -15.17 0.96
C SER A 185 6.48 -15.00 -0.39
N ASP A 186 5.70 -14.78 -1.47
CA ASP A 186 6.23 -14.48 -2.81
C ASP A 186 7.12 -13.23 -2.79
N TYR A 187 6.71 -12.19 -2.03
CA TYR A 187 7.48 -10.99 -1.78
C TYR A 187 8.90 -11.30 -1.28
N ALA A 188 9.00 -12.06 -0.20
CA ALA A 188 10.31 -12.37 0.40
C ALA A 188 11.16 -13.28 -0.50
N ILE A 189 10.54 -14.20 -1.22
CA ILE A 189 11.21 -15.06 -2.20
C ILE A 189 11.79 -14.22 -3.34
N GLY A 190 11.00 -13.33 -3.93
CA GLY A 190 11.44 -12.44 -5.01
C GLY A 190 12.62 -11.55 -4.60
N LEU A 191 12.55 -10.96 -3.40
CA LEU A 191 13.64 -10.17 -2.81
C LEU A 191 14.93 -10.99 -2.65
N ALA A 192 14.84 -12.19 -2.05
CA ALA A 192 15.99 -13.06 -1.84
C ALA A 192 16.66 -13.49 -3.17
N GLU A 193 15.84 -13.77 -4.19
CA GLU A 193 16.32 -14.09 -5.52
C GLU A 193 17.07 -12.93 -6.19
N ASN A 194 16.50 -11.73 -6.17
CA ASN A 194 17.10 -10.55 -6.79
C ASN A 194 18.37 -10.10 -6.06
N PHE A 195 18.38 -10.15 -4.72
CA PHE A 195 19.59 -9.94 -3.93
C PHE A 195 20.68 -10.95 -4.32
N THR A 196 20.35 -12.26 -4.34
CA THR A 196 21.31 -13.34 -4.68
C THR A 196 21.88 -13.21 -6.09
N LYS A 197 21.06 -12.81 -7.06
CA LYS A 197 21.51 -12.60 -8.46
C LYS A 197 22.46 -11.42 -8.61
N THR A 198 22.35 -10.41 -7.72
CA THR A 198 23.08 -9.14 -7.83
C THR A 198 24.30 -9.10 -6.93
N PHE A 199 24.28 -9.79 -5.80
CA PHE A 199 25.39 -9.80 -4.86
C PHE A 199 26.58 -10.59 -5.43
N ASP A 200 27.66 -9.89 -5.78
CA ASP A 200 28.88 -10.50 -6.35
C ASP A 200 29.70 -11.29 -5.33
N GLY A 201 29.41 -11.14 -4.02
CA GLY A 201 30.07 -11.86 -2.94
C GLY A 201 29.54 -13.29 -2.75
N GLU A 202 29.99 -13.96 -1.70
CA GLU A 202 29.56 -15.29 -1.32
C GLU A 202 28.27 -15.27 -0.49
N ILE A 203 27.24 -16.01 -0.90
CA ILE A 203 26.12 -16.34 -0.02
C ILE A 203 26.53 -17.56 0.82
N VAL A 204 26.96 -17.30 2.05
CA VAL A 204 27.52 -18.31 2.97
C VAL A 204 26.48 -19.32 3.41
N ALA A 205 25.26 -18.86 3.64
CA ALA A 205 24.11 -19.70 3.99
C ALA A 205 22.79 -19.04 3.59
N THR A 206 21.80 -19.88 3.32
CA THR A 206 20.40 -19.50 3.18
C THR A 206 19.57 -20.33 4.15
N GLU A 207 18.96 -19.67 5.11
CA GLU A 207 18.04 -20.26 6.07
C GLU A 207 16.63 -19.69 5.82
N ASN A 208 15.61 -20.43 6.23
CA ASN A 208 14.24 -20.04 5.97
C ASN A 208 13.40 -20.09 7.25
N PHE A 209 12.36 -19.25 7.26
CA PHE A 209 11.26 -19.28 8.21
C PHE A 209 9.92 -19.14 7.46
N THR A 210 8.84 -19.17 8.19
CA THR A 210 7.49 -18.89 7.68
C THR A 210 6.82 -17.80 8.52
N ASN A 211 5.77 -17.20 7.99
CA ASN A 211 4.98 -16.19 8.71
C ASN A 211 4.30 -16.71 10.00
N ALA A 212 4.29 -18.03 10.24
CA ALA A 212 3.77 -18.64 11.46
C ALA A 212 4.85 -18.80 12.57
N ASP A 213 6.13 -18.57 12.24
CA ASP A 213 7.23 -18.75 13.18
C ASP A 213 7.41 -17.54 14.10
N SER A 214 7.72 -17.78 15.37
CA SER A 214 8.02 -16.76 16.37
C SER A 214 9.28 -17.06 17.20
N ASP A 215 9.85 -18.27 17.08
CA ASP A 215 11.11 -18.66 17.68
C ASP A 215 12.12 -19.01 16.59
N PHE A 216 13.13 -18.19 16.47
CA PHE A 216 14.20 -18.30 15.45
C PHE A 216 15.52 -18.83 16.01
N SER A 217 15.54 -19.26 17.29
CA SER A 217 16.76 -19.71 17.99
C SER A 217 17.51 -20.81 17.24
N ALA A 218 16.80 -21.71 16.59
CA ALA A 218 17.41 -22.82 15.84
C ALA A 218 18.16 -22.33 14.61
N VAL A 219 17.50 -21.55 13.76
CA VAL A 219 18.11 -21.01 12.52
C VAL A 219 19.21 -20.00 12.84
N LEU A 220 19.04 -19.16 13.87
CA LEU A 220 20.07 -18.23 14.34
C LEU A 220 21.30 -18.98 14.90
N THR A 221 21.11 -20.13 15.56
CA THR A 221 22.22 -20.98 16.01
C THR A 221 23.04 -21.51 14.84
N ASN A 222 22.40 -21.85 13.71
CA ASN A 222 23.07 -22.34 12.52
C ASN A 222 24.00 -21.29 11.92
N ILE A 223 23.61 -20.03 11.92
CA ILE A 223 24.33 -18.93 11.26
C ILE A 223 25.28 -18.18 12.20
N LYS A 224 25.05 -18.20 13.51
CA LYS A 224 25.79 -17.40 14.51
C LYS A 224 27.31 -17.47 14.42
N ASN A 225 27.86 -18.65 14.09
CA ASN A 225 29.31 -18.88 14.06
C ASN A 225 29.89 -18.94 12.63
N LEU A 226 29.10 -18.61 11.62
CA LEU A 226 29.56 -18.47 10.26
C LEU A 226 30.35 -17.16 10.10
N ASP A 227 31.24 -17.14 9.12
CA ASP A 227 32.01 -15.94 8.78
C ASP A 227 31.30 -15.22 7.64
N TYR A 228 30.53 -14.14 8.00
CA TYR A 228 29.79 -13.30 7.06
C TYR A 228 29.77 -11.85 7.53
N ASP A 229 29.57 -10.94 6.58
CA ASP A 229 29.64 -9.51 6.80
C ASP A 229 28.24 -8.92 7.06
N VAL A 230 27.19 -9.42 6.39
CA VAL A 230 25.81 -8.90 6.49
C VAL A 230 24.79 -10.04 6.58
N LEU A 231 23.68 -9.78 7.29
CA LEU A 231 22.51 -10.65 7.37
C LEU A 231 21.36 -9.99 6.60
N PHE A 232 20.92 -10.57 5.49
CA PHE A 232 19.75 -10.12 4.76
C PHE A 232 18.50 -10.88 5.25
N VAL A 233 17.47 -10.15 5.65
CA VAL A 233 16.24 -10.71 6.23
C VAL A 233 15.02 -10.25 5.40
N PRO A 234 14.78 -10.87 4.22
CA PRO A 234 13.57 -10.59 3.46
C PRO A 234 12.33 -11.16 4.17
N GLY A 235 11.41 -10.27 4.55
CA GLY A 235 10.20 -10.61 5.29
C GLY A 235 9.49 -9.38 5.84
N TYR A 236 8.37 -9.60 6.53
CA TYR A 236 7.55 -8.55 7.11
C TYR A 236 7.96 -8.23 8.55
N TYR A 237 7.49 -7.07 9.06
CA TYR A 237 7.87 -6.50 10.35
C TYR A 237 7.73 -7.45 11.54
N GLU A 238 6.70 -8.30 11.57
CA GLU A 238 6.40 -9.15 12.72
C GLU A 238 7.51 -10.15 12.99
N GLN A 239 7.91 -10.93 11.97
CA GLN A 239 9.01 -11.89 12.08
C GLN A 239 10.35 -11.19 12.12
N ALA A 240 10.55 -10.14 11.31
CA ALA A 240 11.80 -9.38 11.28
C ALA A 240 12.14 -8.75 12.64
N GLY A 241 11.19 -8.13 13.32
CA GLY A 241 11.39 -7.57 14.66
C GLY A 241 11.81 -8.64 15.67
N LEU A 242 11.16 -9.81 15.64
CA LEU A 242 11.53 -10.94 16.51
C LEU A 242 12.89 -11.54 16.14
N ILE A 243 13.24 -11.62 14.86
CA ILE A 243 14.56 -12.08 14.39
C ILE A 243 15.65 -11.11 14.86
N ILE A 244 15.48 -9.81 14.68
CA ILE A 244 16.41 -8.78 15.14
C ILE A 244 16.66 -8.94 16.65
N LYS A 245 15.60 -9.01 17.45
CA LYS A 245 15.69 -9.20 18.89
C LYS A 245 16.49 -10.45 19.25
N GLN A 246 16.07 -11.60 18.75
CA GLN A 246 16.71 -12.88 19.09
C GLN A 246 18.16 -12.96 18.57
N ALA A 247 18.45 -12.39 17.38
CA ALA A 247 19.80 -12.31 16.85
C ALA A 247 20.71 -11.50 17.78
N ARG A 248 20.30 -10.30 18.21
CA ARG A 248 21.08 -9.45 19.14
C ARG A 248 21.24 -10.10 20.50
N GLU A 249 20.17 -10.69 21.07
CA GLU A 249 20.23 -11.45 22.34
C GLU A 249 21.21 -12.65 22.27
N MET A 250 21.37 -13.25 21.08
CA MET A 250 22.33 -14.32 20.84
C MET A 250 23.75 -13.83 20.54
N GLY A 251 23.97 -12.51 20.41
CA GLY A 251 25.26 -11.90 20.11
C GLY A 251 25.64 -11.95 18.63
N ILE A 252 24.68 -11.94 17.73
CA ILE A 252 24.87 -11.67 16.31
C ILE A 252 24.89 -10.16 16.14
N GLU A 253 26.04 -9.58 15.82
CA GLU A 253 26.27 -8.13 15.77
C GLU A 253 26.39 -7.59 14.33
N GLN A 254 26.41 -8.46 13.33
CA GLN A 254 26.52 -8.07 11.93
C GLN A 254 25.37 -7.11 11.54
N PRO A 255 25.61 -6.17 10.60
CA PRO A 255 24.57 -5.38 9.99
C PRO A 255 23.44 -6.23 9.44
N ILE A 256 22.18 -5.79 9.66
CA ILE A 256 21.01 -6.46 9.14
C ILE A 256 20.42 -5.59 8.04
N LEU A 257 20.23 -6.20 6.88
CA LEU A 257 19.58 -5.59 5.74
C LEU A 257 18.11 -6.08 5.68
N GLY A 258 17.19 -5.18 5.46
CA GLY A 258 15.78 -5.47 5.29
C GLY A 258 15.18 -4.77 4.07
N PRO A 259 14.07 -5.29 3.57
CA PRO A 259 13.29 -4.62 2.54
C PRO A 259 12.39 -3.52 3.14
N ASP A 260 11.56 -2.91 2.30
CA ASP A 260 10.58 -1.89 2.69
C ASP A 260 9.62 -2.36 3.81
N GLY A 261 9.34 -3.66 3.90
CA GLY A 261 8.59 -4.25 5.00
C GLY A 261 9.14 -3.97 6.42
N PHE A 262 10.37 -3.43 6.54
CA PHE A 262 10.93 -2.98 7.82
C PHE A 262 10.45 -1.57 8.23
N GLY A 263 9.93 -0.79 7.31
CA GLY A 263 9.61 0.62 7.50
C GLY A 263 8.35 0.92 8.31
N ASN A 264 8.06 0.13 9.34
CA ASN A 264 6.94 0.33 10.26
C ASN A 264 7.43 0.35 11.71
N THR A 265 6.94 1.27 12.52
CA THR A 265 7.34 1.44 13.92
C THR A 265 7.11 0.21 14.79
N THR A 266 6.15 -0.64 14.43
CA THR A 266 5.87 -1.91 15.13
C THR A 266 7.06 -2.87 15.11
N LEU A 267 7.92 -2.82 14.08
CA LEU A 267 9.16 -3.60 14.06
C LEU A 267 10.07 -3.22 15.25
N ILE A 268 10.21 -1.92 15.52
CA ILE A 268 11.04 -1.41 16.63
C ILE A 268 10.46 -1.84 17.98
N ASP A 269 9.13 -1.79 18.12
CA ASP A 269 8.44 -2.23 19.34
C ASP A 269 8.65 -3.71 19.63
N LEU A 270 8.60 -4.56 18.59
CA LEU A 270 8.82 -6.01 18.70
C LEU A 270 10.29 -6.36 18.97
N ALA A 271 11.19 -5.68 18.30
CA ALA A 271 12.63 -5.91 18.46
C ALA A 271 13.15 -5.41 19.82
N GLY A 272 12.58 -4.32 20.34
CA GLY A 272 13.14 -3.51 21.42
C GLY A 272 14.18 -2.54 20.87
N LYS A 273 13.98 -1.24 21.15
CA LYS A 273 14.78 -0.13 20.61
C LYS A 273 16.30 -0.34 20.72
N GLU A 274 16.75 -0.92 21.82
CA GLU A 274 18.16 -1.24 22.09
C GLU A 274 18.77 -2.29 21.17
N ASN A 275 17.94 -3.10 20.51
CA ASN A 275 18.36 -4.15 19.57
C ASN A 275 18.38 -3.66 18.12
N VAL A 276 17.77 -2.48 17.84
CA VAL A 276 17.64 -1.95 16.49
C VAL A 276 18.78 -0.95 16.23
N SER A 277 19.97 -1.52 16.01
CA SER A 277 21.17 -0.78 15.58
C SER A 277 21.86 -1.56 14.46
N ASP A 278 22.53 -0.82 13.57
CA ASP A 278 23.11 -1.34 12.33
C ASP A 278 22.05 -2.09 11.50
N ILE A 279 20.86 -1.49 11.41
CA ILE A 279 19.75 -1.96 10.57
C ILE A 279 19.63 -1.02 9.37
N PHE A 280 19.57 -1.59 8.18
CA PHE A 280 19.44 -0.87 6.92
C PHE A 280 18.27 -1.42 6.14
N TYR A 281 17.41 -0.56 5.61
CA TYR A 281 16.28 -1.04 4.81
C TYR A 281 15.90 -0.05 3.70
N THR A 282 15.32 -0.58 2.62
CA THR A 282 14.77 0.26 1.55
C THR A 282 13.48 0.95 2.00
N ALA A 283 13.35 2.22 1.63
CA ALA A 283 12.16 3.02 1.92
C ALA A 283 11.81 3.94 0.75
N HIS A 284 10.59 4.46 0.77
CA HIS A 284 10.08 5.34 -0.28
C HIS A 284 10.34 6.82 0.02
N PHE A 285 10.58 7.17 1.25
CA PHE A 285 10.94 8.51 1.71
C PHE A 285 11.66 8.44 3.06
N THR A 286 12.18 9.56 3.53
CA THR A 286 12.77 9.71 4.85
C THR A 286 11.94 10.65 5.72
N THR A 287 11.73 10.30 6.97
CA THR A 287 11.08 11.17 7.97
C THR A 287 11.95 12.38 8.35
N ASN A 288 13.25 12.33 8.05
CA ASN A 288 14.20 13.42 8.25
C ASN A 288 14.26 14.42 7.06
N SER A 289 13.20 14.46 6.24
CA SER A 289 13.09 15.37 5.10
C SER A 289 12.95 16.84 5.55
N GLU A 290 13.57 17.77 4.79
CA GLU A 290 13.37 19.21 4.92
C GLU A 290 12.29 19.77 3.97
N ASP A 291 11.65 18.91 3.15
CA ASP A 291 10.59 19.31 2.22
C ASP A 291 9.32 19.70 3.02
N GLU A 292 8.81 20.92 2.75
CA GLU A 292 7.62 21.43 3.45
C GLU A 292 6.40 20.51 3.29
N LYS A 293 6.21 19.87 2.13
CA LYS A 293 5.09 18.93 1.93
C LYS A 293 5.22 17.70 2.82
N VAL A 294 6.43 17.18 2.97
CA VAL A 294 6.68 16.04 3.85
C VAL A 294 6.45 16.45 5.30
N LEU A 295 6.95 17.61 5.73
CA LEU A 295 6.76 18.11 7.09
C LEU A 295 5.28 18.35 7.41
N ASP A 296 4.51 18.91 6.49
CA ASP A 296 3.06 19.11 6.64
C ASP A 296 2.34 17.76 6.73
N PHE A 297 2.70 16.79 5.89
CA PHE A 297 2.13 15.45 5.95
C PHE A 297 2.42 14.77 7.30
N LEU A 298 3.67 14.82 7.79
CA LEU A 298 4.06 14.23 9.08
C LEU A 298 3.23 14.81 10.24
N ALA A 299 3.03 16.13 10.24
CA ALA A 299 2.22 16.80 11.27
C ALA A 299 0.72 16.44 11.16
N ASN A 300 0.19 16.42 9.94
CA ASN A 300 -1.23 16.15 9.71
C ASN A 300 -1.61 14.71 10.06
N ILE A 301 -0.77 13.72 9.69
CA ILE A 301 -1.06 12.31 9.97
C ILE A 301 -1.03 12.04 11.48
N GLU A 302 -0.07 12.63 12.22
CA GLU A 302 -0.01 12.53 13.68
C GLU A 302 -1.23 13.16 14.35
N GLU A 303 -1.67 14.34 13.88
CA GLU A 303 -2.88 15.00 14.39
C GLU A 303 -4.15 14.17 14.10
N ALA A 304 -4.26 13.62 12.88
CA ALA A 304 -5.44 12.88 12.45
C ALA A 304 -5.56 11.50 13.10
N THR A 305 -4.45 10.82 13.34
CA THR A 305 -4.43 9.40 13.76
C THR A 305 -3.92 9.17 15.18
N GLY A 306 -3.15 10.12 15.73
CA GLY A 306 -2.43 9.97 17.00
C GLY A 306 -1.22 9.04 16.90
N SER A 307 -0.77 8.69 15.70
CA SER A 307 0.37 7.82 15.42
C SER A 307 1.39 8.56 14.55
N GLU A 308 2.68 8.27 14.77
CA GLU A 308 3.74 8.77 13.89
C GLU A 308 3.53 8.24 12.46
N ALA A 309 3.92 9.06 11.49
CA ALA A 309 3.90 8.66 10.09
C ALA A 309 4.94 7.57 9.82
N ASP A 310 4.60 6.64 8.97
CA ASP A 310 5.51 5.70 8.35
C ASP A 310 5.42 5.79 6.81
N MET A 311 6.25 5.05 6.10
CA MET A 311 6.24 5.09 4.65
C MET A 311 4.97 4.49 4.04
N PHE A 312 4.28 3.58 4.74
CA PHE A 312 3.02 3.00 4.29
C PHE A 312 1.91 4.04 4.28
N SER A 313 1.83 4.85 5.34
CA SER A 313 0.91 5.98 5.39
C SER A 313 1.19 7.01 4.28
N ALA A 314 2.47 7.31 3.99
CA ALA A 314 2.83 8.23 2.91
C ALA A 314 2.48 7.69 1.52
N LEU A 315 2.72 6.40 1.27
CA LEU A 315 2.34 5.74 0.01
C LEU A 315 0.83 5.72 -0.19
N ALA A 316 0.07 5.44 0.85
CA ALA A 316 -1.38 5.41 0.78
C ALA A 316 -1.98 6.80 0.55
N TYR A 317 -1.40 7.82 1.18
CA TYR A 317 -1.75 9.22 0.92
C TYR A 317 -1.53 9.59 -0.55
N ASP A 318 -0.33 9.30 -1.09
CA ASP A 318 -0.01 9.52 -2.50
C ASP A 318 -0.96 8.74 -3.43
N THR A 319 -1.34 7.52 -3.04
CA THR A 319 -2.27 6.69 -3.84
C THR A 319 -3.62 7.37 -4.00
N VAL A 320 -4.17 7.96 -2.93
CA VAL A 320 -5.46 8.68 -3.02
C VAL A 320 -5.35 9.88 -3.95
N TYR A 321 -4.26 10.66 -3.86
CA TYR A 321 -4.07 11.83 -4.72
C TYR A 321 -3.76 11.46 -6.17
N ALA A 322 -3.07 10.33 -6.42
CA ALA A 322 -2.88 9.80 -7.77
C ALA A 322 -4.20 9.34 -8.40
N VAL A 323 -5.05 8.63 -7.63
CA VAL A 323 -6.40 8.25 -8.06
C VAL A 323 -7.27 9.48 -8.29
N LYS A 324 -7.19 10.50 -7.41
CA LYS A 324 -7.87 11.79 -7.61
C LYS A 324 -7.46 12.43 -8.92
N ALA A 325 -6.16 12.56 -9.18
CA ALA A 325 -5.65 13.14 -10.42
C ALA A 325 -6.15 12.38 -11.66
N ALA A 326 -6.18 11.04 -11.59
CA ALA A 326 -6.71 10.22 -12.68
C ALA A 326 -8.22 10.41 -12.89
N ILE A 327 -9.01 10.63 -11.84
CA ILE A 327 -10.44 10.90 -11.94
C ILE A 327 -10.68 12.29 -12.56
N GLU A 328 -9.88 13.31 -12.19
CA GLU A 328 -9.96 14.66 -12.75
C GLU A 328 -9.65 14.72 -14.25
N GLU A 329 -8.76 13.85 -14.74
CA GLU A 329 -8.38 13.75 -16.15
C GLU A 329 -9.26 12.77 -16.95
N ALA A 330 -10.14 12.00 -16.29
CA ALA A 330 -10.98 11.01 -16.94
C ALA A 330 -12.07 11.67 -17.79
N GLU A 331 -12.25 11.19 -19.05
CA GLU A 331 -13.28 11.71 -19.95
C GLU A 331 -14.72 11.46 -19.42
N GLU A 332 -14.88 10.40 -18.62
CA GLU A 332 -16.15 9.99 -18.01
C GLU A 332 -15.87 9.39 -16.62
N LEU A 333 -16.83 9.48 -15.70
CA LEU A 333 -16.74 8.87 -14.37
C LEU A 333 -17.08 7.38 -14.44
N THR A 334 -16.21 6.61 -15.09
CA THR A 334 -16.29 5.15 -15.19
C THR A 334 -14.95 4.51 -14.80
N PRO A 335 -14.94 3.28 -14.25
CA PRO A 335 -13.71 2.59 -13.92
C PRO A 335 -12.74 2.46 -15.09
N GLU A 336 -13.23 2.21 -16.30
CA GLU A 336 -12.41 2.09 -17.51
C GLU A 336 -11.75 3.41 -17.88
N ALA A 337 -12.44 4.55 -17.74
CA ALA A 337 -11.87 5.87 -18.03
C ALA A 337 -10.81 6.24 -16.97
N VAL A 338 -11.06 5.92 -15.70
CA VAL A 338 -10.08 6.11 -14.61
C VAL A 338 -8.85 5.23 -14.83
N THR A 339 -9.01 3.96 -15.23
CA THR A 339 -7.89 3.07 -15.60
C THR A 339 -7.02 3.70 -16.67
N LYS A 340 -7.63 4.17 -17.76
CA LYS A 340 -6.91 4.82 -18.85
C LYS A 340 -6.20 6.09 -18.43
N SER A 341 -6.76 6.86 -17.51
CA SER A 341 -6.10 8.06 -16.96
C SER A 341 -4.93 7.69 -16.06
N LEU A 342 -5.04 6.62 -15.26
CA LEU A 342 -3.92 6.07 -14.47
C LEU A 342 -2.76 5.63 -15.38
N GLU A 343 -3.03 4.89 -16.47
CA GLU A 343 -2.00 4.49 -17.46
C GLU A 343 -1.21 5.70 -18.04
N ASN A 344 -1.84 6.87 -18.10
CA ASN A 344 -1.23 8.08 -18.65
C ASN A 344 -0.75 9.08 -17.58
N LEU A 345 -0.76 8.70 -16.30
CA LEU A 345 -0.32 9.57 -15.22
C LEU A 345 1.18 9.84 -15.31
N THR A 346 1.55 11.10 -15.46
CA THR A 346 2.94 11.54 -15.58
C THR A 346 3.24 12.69 -14.63
N ASP A 347 4.50 12.76 -14.16
CA ASP A 347 5.03 13.83 -13.32
C ASP A 347 4.17 14.09 -12.06
N PHE A 348 3.55 13.05 -11.52
CA PHE A 348 2.78 13.17 -10.28
C PHE A 348 3.73 13.47 -9.13
N ALA A 349 3.49 14.59 -8.44
CA ALA A 349 4.33 15.07 -7.34
C ALA A 349 3.74 14.68 -5.99
N GLY A 350 4.12 13.49 -5.51
CA GLY A 350 3.71 12.93 -4.22
C GLY A 350 4.61 13.30 -3.04
N ILE A 351 4.25 12.82 -1.86
CA ILE A 351 5.06 12.87 -0.62
C ILE A 351 6.27 11.93 -0.75
N THR A 352 6.08 10.78 -1.39
CA THR A 352 7.12 9.77 -1.61
C THR A 352 7.93 10.02 -2.87
N GLY A 353 7.89 11.24 -3.41
CA GLY A 353 8.62 11.67 -4.60
C GLY A 353 7.74 11.86 -5.83
N THR A 354 8.35 12.37 -6.89
CA THR A 354 7.68 12.54 -8.18
C THR A 354 7.82 11.27 -8.99
N PHE A 355 6.72 10.81 -9.61
CA PHE A 355 6.73 9.63 -10.47
C PHE A 355 5.78 9.73 -11.66
N SER A 356 6.05 8.91 -12.65
CA SER A 356 5.16 8.60 -13.76
C SER A 356 4.98 7.08 -13.80
N PHE A 357 3.82 6.60 -14.23
CA PHE A 357 3.70 5.17 -14.52
C PHE A 357 4.42 4.78 -15.80
N ASP A 358 5.09 3.64 -15.78
CA ASP A 358 5.64 2.99 -16.96
C ASP A 358 4.57 2.19 -17.73
N GLU A 359 4.98 1.55 -18.83
CA GLU A 359 4.11 0.68 -19.63
C GLU A 359 3.61 -0.58 -18.89
N PHE A 360 4.17 -0.85 -17.70
CA PHE A 360 3.82 -1.98 -16.82
C PHE A 360 3.05 -1.55 -15.57
N HIS A 361 2.58 -0.32 -15.52
CA HIS A 361 1.86 0.28 -14.37
C HIS A 361 2.68 0.40 -13.08
N ASN A 362 4.00 0.48 -13.20
CA ASN A 362 4.90 0.72 -12.09
C ASN A 362 5.34 2.18 -12.04
N PRO A 363 5.55 2.77 -10.86
CA PRO A 363 6.09 4.10 -10.77
C PRO A 363 7.60 4.10 -11.05
N VAL A 364 8.05 5.00 -11.90
CA VAL A 364 9.47 5.30 -12.08
C VAL A 364 9.85 6.38 -11.08
N LYS A 365 10.45 6.00 -9.96
CA LYS A 365 10.86 6.89 -8.87
C LYS A 365 12.11 6.39 -8.15
N SER A 366 12.82 7.29 -7.45
CA SER A 366 13.92 6.93 -6.56
C SER A 366 13.44 6.24 -5.30
N ALA A 367 14.35 5.54 -4.64
CA ALA A 367 14.20 5.02 -3.29
C ALA A 367 15.24 5.65 -2.36
N VAL A 368 15.14 5.35 -1.07
CA VAL A 368 16.16 5.63 -0.09
C VAL A 368 16.51 4.35 0.66
N ILE A 369 17.77 4.22 1.10
CA ILE A 369 18.15 3.22 2.10
C ILE A 369 18.34 3.93 3.41
N ILE A 370 17.51 3.59 4.38
CA ILE A 370 17.48 4.14 5.73
C ILE A 370 18.47 3.37 6.60
N GLU A 371 19.25 4.08 7.39
CA GLU A 371 20.03 3.52 8.48
C GLU A 371 19.34 3.81 9.82
N VAL A 372 19.18 2.77 10.64
CA VAL A 372 18.61 2.87 11.98
C VAL A 372 19.63 2.52 13.03
N GLN A 373 19.79 3.41 14.02
CA GLN A 373 20.64 3.24 15.19
C GLN A 373 19.83 3.50 16.47
N ASN A 374 19.84 2.55 17.39
CA ASN A 374 19.05 2.61 18.63
C ASN A 374 17.56 2.91 18.38
N GLY A 375 17.00 2.34 17.31
CA GLY A 375 15.61 2.51 16.92
C GLY A 375 15.24 3.90 16.39
N GLU A 376 16.22 4.69 15.96
CA GLU A 376 16.02 6.01 15.35
C GLU A 376 16.69 6.05 13.97
N GLU A 377 16.01 6.63 12.99
CA GLU A 377 16.60 6.92 11.69
C GLU A 377 17.72 7.94 11.83
N VAL A 378 18.94 7.60 11.40
CA VAL A 378 20.12 8.44 11.52
C VAL A 378 20.66 8.92 10.18
N SER A 379 20.43 8.19 9.12
CA SER A 379 20.81 8.57 7.76
C SER A 379 19.88 7.96 6.73
N ALA A 380 19.86 8.58 5.55
CA ALA A 380 19.18 8.07 4.35
C ALA A 380 20.07 8.27 3.12
N VAL A 381 20.27 7.22 2.35
CA VAL A 381 21.04 7.26 1.10
C VAL A 381 20.08 7.09 -0.08
N GLU A 382 20.07 8.09 -0.97
CA GLU A 382 19.21 8.05 -2.16
C GLU A 382 19.73 7.01 -3.17
N VAL A 383 18.80 6.25 -3.73
CA VAL A 383 19.01 5.27 -4.79
C VAL A 383 18.20 5.70 -6.00
N ALA A 384 18.89 5.99 -7.11
CA ALA A 384 18.24 6.39 -8.35
C ALA A 384 17.39 5.26 -8.94
N PRO A 385 16.31 5.57 -9.66
CA PRO A 385 15.53 4.54 -10.37
C PRO A 385 16.40 3.86 -11.44
N ASN A 386 16.15 2.57 -11.66
CA ASN A 386 16.85 1.76 -12.67
C ASN A 386 16.38 2.09 -14.09
#